data_fcea180b25bf79ee905344546f194bca
#
_entry.id   fcea180b25bf79ee905344546f194bca
#
_cell.length_a   1.000
_cell.length_b   1.000
_cell.length_c   1.000
_cell.angle_alpha   90.00
_cell.angle_beta   90.00
_cell.angle_gamma   90.00
#
_symmetry.space_group_name_H-M   'P 1'
#
loop_
_entity.id
_entity.type
_entity.pdbx_description
1 polymer ?
#
loop_
_entity_poly.entity_id
_entity_poly.type
_entity_poly.pdbx_seq_one_letter_code
_entity_poly.pdbx_strand_id
1 'polypeptide(L)'
;ARELAKGDEDRAVMLAGISHDLRTPLARLRLEAEMSVVDEEAKRNIAADIDQLDAIIDKFMDYARPGETHLKPVMLARLIDKEAAAFRDPTEIQIVSKVAIDIAVMADETELGRVFGNLFENARRYGRGVDTGIALVSVTYARSGPWVIVTVRDRGPGVPPSKLSQLTTPFFRGDAARTAATGAGLGLAIVDKAMQRMGGHLELANAPEGGLVIHVRLKRAPA
;
A
#
# COMPACT_ATOMS: atom_id res chain seq x y z
N ALA A 1 -2.63 -11.96 -26.55
CA ALA A 1 -1.87 -12.07 -25.29
C ALA A 1 -0.46 -11.48 -25.41
N ARG A 2 0.38 -11.86 -26.41
CA ARG A 2 1.75 -11.34 -26.57
C ARG A 2 1.83 -9.84 -26.85
N GLU A 3 0.91 -9.27 -27.63
CA GLU A 3 0.91 -7.82 -27.92
C GLU A 3 0.52 -6.98 -26.71
N LEU A 4 -0.41 -7.45 -25.87
CA LEU A 4 -0.77 -6.80 -24.61
C LEU A 4 0.39 -6.82 -23.61
N ALA A 5 1.08 -7.96 -23.48
CA ALA A 5 2.25 -8.06 -22.60
C ALA A 5 3.40 -7.15 -23.04
N LYS A 6 3.64 -7.03 -24.35
CA LYS A 6 4.65 -6.12 -24.89
C LYS A 6 4.29 -4.65 -24.67
N GLY A 7 3.01 -4.28 -24.81
CA GLY A 7 2.55 -2.92 -24.52
C GLY A 7 2.69 -2.53 -23.05
N ASP A 8 2.50 -3.47 -22.12
CA ASP A 8 2.71 -3.23 -20.69
C ASP A 8 4.21 -3.11 -20.34
N GLU A 9 5.07 -3.88 -21.02
CA GLU A 9 6.53 -3.83 -20.84
C GLU A 9 7.12 -2.51 -21.39
N ASP A 10 6.74 -2.12 -22.62
CA ASP A 10 7.14 -0.85 -23.23
C ASP A 10 6.71 0.36 -22.38
N ARG A 11 5.49 0.30 -21.84
CA ARG A 11 4.95 1.33 -20.95
C ARG A 11 5.75 1.46 -19.65
N ALA A 12 6.19 0.36 -19.10
CA ALA A 12 6.96 0.38 -17.87
C ALA A 12 8.40 0.86 -18.07
N VAL A 13 9.05 0.47 -19.17
CA VAL A 13 10.36 1.01 -19.54
C VAL A 13 10.28 2.52 -19.73
N MET A 14 9.26 3.01 -20.41
CA MET A 14 9.02 4.45 -20.58
C MET A 14 8.84 5.15 -19.22
N LEU A 15 8.03 4.59 -18.33
CA LEU A 15 7.78 5.16 -17.01
C LEU A 15 9.02 5.12 -16.10
N ALA A 16 9.85 4.07 -16.21
CA ALA A 16 11.13 3.99 -15.50
C ALA A 16 12.09 5.11 -15.95
N GLY A 17 12.15 5.40 -17.25
CA GLY A 17 12.89 6.53 -17.79
C GLY A 17 12.39 7.87 -17.24
N ILE A 18 11.08 8.09 -17.28
CA ILE A 18 10.47 9.31 -16.73
C ILE A 18 10.76 9.47 -15.23
N SER A 19 10.70 8.39 -14.45
CA SER A 19 11.01 8.43 -13.02
C SER A 19 12.46 8.85 -12.76
N HIS A 20 13.41 8.29 -13.51
CA HIS A 20 14.82 8.70 -13.42
C HIS A 20 15.01 10.18 -13.78
N ASP A 21 14.37 10.62 -14.85
CA ASP A 21 14.49 12.00 -15.34
C ASP A 21 13.83 13.03 -14.41
N LEU A 22 12.83 12.60 -13.62
CA LEU A 22 12.22 13.42 -12.57
C LEU A 22 13.08 13.50 -11.30
N ARG A 23 13.80 12.43 -10.92
CA ARG A 23 14.66 12.46 -9.74
C ARG A 23 15.87 13.36 -9.88
N THR A 24 16.44 13.45 -11.09
CA THR A 24 17.60 14.31 -11.35
C THR A 24 17.34 15.78 -11.01
N PRO A 25 16.27 16.44 -11.50
CA PRO A 25 15.96 17.81 -11.12
C PRO A 25 15.58 17.94 -9.63
N LEU A 26 14.92 16.95 -9.01
CA LEU A 26 14.61 16.97 -7.58
C LEU A 26 15.88 16.96 -6.71
N ALA A 27 16.87 16.13 -7.06
CA ALA A 27 18.16 16.12 -6.39
C ALA A 27 18.89 17.46 -6.53
N ARG A 28 18.81 18.10 -7.71
CA ARG A 28 19.38 19.42 -7.92
C ARG A 28 18.67 20.51 -7.11
N LEU A 29 17.33 20.50 -7.07
CA LEU A 29 16.55 21.41 -6.24
C LEU A 29 16.89 21.27 -4.75
N ARG A 30 17.08 20.03 -4.27
CA ARG A 30 17.51 19.77 -2.90
C ARG A 30 18.86 20.39 -2.61
N LEU A 31 19.85 20.19 -3.50
CA LEU A 31 21.17 20.77 -3.35
C LEU A 31 21.12 22.32 -3.36
N GLU A 32 20.34 22.90 -4.26
CA GLU A 32 20.17 24.35 -4.36
C GLU A 32 19.51 24.92 -3.10
N ALA A 33 18.50 24.26 -2.56
CA ALA A 33 17.88 24.65 -1.29
C ALA A 33 18.88 24.60 -0.11
N GLU A 34 19.70 23.55 -0.03
CA GLU A 34 20.74 23.41 0.99
C GLU A 34 21.79 24.53 0.92
N MET A 35 22.16 24.96 -0.30
CA MET A 35 23.21 25.97 -0.52
C MET A 35 22.72 27.41 -0.46
N SER A 36 21.47 27.69 -0.83
CA SER A 36 20.98 29.04 -1.09
C SER A 36 19.93 29.53 -0.08
N VAL A 37 19.23 28.62 0.59
CA VAL A 37 18.20 28.98 1.57
C VAL A 37 18.84 29.16 2.95
N VAL A 38 18.79 30.40 3.44
CA VAL A 38 19.36 30.75 4.76
C VAL A 38 18.42 30.40 5.91
N ASP A 39 17.11 30.44 5.66
CA ASP A 39 16.11 30.10 6.67
C ASP A 39 16.01 28.57 6.84
N GLU A 40 16.39 28.09 8.01
CA GLU A 40 16.38 26.65 8.34
C GLU A 40 14.97 26.03 8.37
N GLU A 41 13.92 26.81 8.63
CA GLU A 41 12.55 26.33 8.57
C GLU A 41 12.10 26.16 7.10
N ALA A 42 12.37 27.14 6.27
CA ALA A 42 12.11 27.07 4.84
C ALA A 42 12.90 25.93 4.18
N LYS A 43 14.16 25.73 4.55
CA LYS A 43 15.00 24.62 4.07
C LYS A 43 14.38 23.26 4.42
N ARG A 44 13.96 23.05 5.68
CA ARG A 44 13.29 21.79 6.09
C ARG A 44 11.99 21.56 5.33
N ASN A 45 11.19 22.60 5.11
CA ASN A 45 9.94 22.51 4.37
C ASN A 45 10.18 22.10 2.91
N ILE A 46 11.14 22.72 2.23
CA ILE A 46 11.53 22.34 0.85
C ILE A 46 12.03 20.90 0.79
N ALA A 47 12.87 20.49 1.73
CA ALA A 47 13.37 19.11 1.79
C ALA A 47 12.23 18.11 1.97
N ALA A 48 11.26 18.40 2.85
CA ALA A 48 10.08 17.57 3.07
C ALA A 48 9.18 17.47 1.82
N ASP A 49 9.01 18.55 1.07
CA ASP A 49 8.26 18.57 -0.19
C ASP A 49 8.95 17.71 -1.26
N ILE A 50 10.29 17.79 -1.36
CA ILE A 50 11.07 16.95 -2.28
C ILE A 50 10.94 15.48 -1.90
N ASP A 51 11.09 15.12 -0.61
CA ASP A 51 10.92 13.75 -0.13
C ASP A 51 9.49 13.22 -0.42
N GLN A 52 8.50 14.08 -0.33
CA GLN A 52 7.12 13.76 -0.70
C GLN A 52 6.97 13.49 -2.20
N LEU A 53 7.59 14.29 -3.06
CA LEU A 53 7.58 14.08 -4.51
C LEU A 53 8.27 12.77 -4.89
N ASP A 54 9.42 12.45 -4.30
CA ASP A 54 10.11 11.19 -4.50
C ASP A 54 9.23 9.99 -4.08
N ALA A 55 8.56 10.08 -2.94
CA ALA A 55 7.63 9.04 -2.48
C ALA A 55 6.42 8.84 -3.42
N ILE A 56 5.94 9.91 -4.05
CA ILE A 56 4.87 9.84 -5.07
C ILE A 56 5.38 9.14 -6.33
N ILE A 57 6.58 9.47 -6.78
CA ILE A 57 7.23 8.84 -7.95
C ILE A 57 7.42 7.35 -7.68
N ASP A 58 7.91 6.96 -6.49
CA ASP A 58 8.07 5.55 -6.12
C ASP A 58 6.75 4.79 -6.15
N LYS A 59 5.69 5.35 -5.58
CA LYS A 59 4.35 4.75 -5.60
C LYS A 59 3.79 4.63 -7.01
N PHE A 60 4.05 5.62 -7.86
CA PHE A 60 3.65 5.57 -9.26
C PHE A 60 4.38 4.46 -10.01
N MET A 61 5.69 4.30 -9.76
CA MET A 61 6.48 3.22 -10.33
C MET A 61 6.02 1.84 -9.85
N ASP A 62 5.67 1.70 -8.57
CA ASP A 62 5.10 0.47 -8.03
C ASP A 62 3.75 0.13 -8.70
N TYR A 63 2.90 1.13 -8.94
CA TYR A 63 1.64 0.95 -9.66
C TYR A 63 1.84 0.57 -11.13
N ALA A 64 2.81 1.20 -11.78
CA ALA A 64 3.09 1.04 -13.21
C ALA A 64 3.90 -0.24 -13.53
N ARG A 65 4.56 -0.83 -12.53
CA ARG A 65 5.48 -1.97 -12.72
C ARG A 65 4.82 -3.08 -13.53
N PRO A 66 5.41 -3.49 -14.67
CA PRO A 66 5.04 -4.74 -15.32
C PRO A 66 5.63 -5.88 -14.51
N GLY A 67 5.09 -7.03 -14.62
CA GLY A 67 5.77 -8.14 -13.98
C GLY A 67 5.06 -9.46 -14.23
N GLU A 68 5.85 -10.44 -14.63
CA GLU A 68 5.50 -11.83 -14.42
C GLU A 68 5.55 -12.08 -12.92
N THR A 69 4.43 -12.53 -12.35
CA THR A 69 4.36 -12.96 -10.95
C THR A 69 4.86 -14.38 -10.84
N HIS A 70 5.84 -14.61 -9.99
CA HIS A 70 6.34 -15.96 -9.69
C HIS A 70 5.62 -16.52 -8.46
N LEU A 71 4.48 -17.19 -8.70
CA LEU A 71 3.69 -17.76 -7.64
C LEU A 71 4.40 -18.98 -7.03
N LYS A 72 4.70 -18.90 -5.73
CA LYS A 72 5.27 -19.97 -4.90
C LYS A 72 4.51 -20.06 -3.57
N PRO A 73 4.63 -21.16 -2.82
CA PRO A 73 4.10 -21.22 -1.47
C PRO A 73 4.77 -20.15 -0.59
N VAL A 74 3.96 -19.26 -0.01
CA VAL A 74 4.40 -18.20 0.90
C VAL A 74 3.72 -18.37 2.25
N MET A 75 4.50 -18.40 3.33
CA MET A 75 4.01 -18.50 4.71
C MET A 75 3.47 -17.13 5.15
N LEU A 76 2.15 -17.01 5.27
CA LEU A 76 1.47 -15.73 5.53
C LEU A 76 1.90 -15.08 6.84
N ALA A 77 1.96 -15.83 7.94
CA ALA A 77 2.33 -15.27 9.23
C ALA A 77 3.69 -14.60 9.19
N ARG A 78 4.71 -15.28 8.64
CA ARG A 78 6.07 -14.73 8.51
C ARG A 78 6.13 -13.47 7.66
N LEU A 79 5.39 -13.45 6.55
CA LEU A 79 5.35 -12.28 5.68
C LEU A 79 4.68 -11.09 6.37
N ILE A 80 3.52 -11.33 7.00
CA ILE A 80 2.78 -10.30 7.73
C ILE A 80 3.62 -9.72 8.87
N ASP A 81 4.28 -10.57 9.66
CA ASP A 81 5.15 -10.14 10.75
C ASP A 81 6.35 -9.32 10.25
N LYS A 82 6.95 -9.73 9.12
CA LYS A 82 8.03 -8.98 8.46
C LYS A 82 7.58 -7.59 8.04
N GLU A 83 6.43 -7.49 7.38
CA GLU A 83 5.90 -6.19 6.90
C GLU A 83 5.44 -5.32 8.08
N ALA A 84 4.83 -5.92 9.13
CA ALA A 84 4.44 -5.21 10.34
C ALA A 84 5.65 -4.63 11.10
N ALA A 85 6.80 -5.33 11.09
CA ALA A 85 8.02 -4.89 11.76
C ALA A 85 8.63 -3.58 11.18
N ALA A 86 8.21 -3.16 9.97
CA ALA A 86 8.59 -1.88 9.40
C ALA A 86 7.92 -0.69 10.13
N PHE A 87 6.80 -0.93 10.80
CA PHE A 87 6.02 0.07 11.53
C PHE A 87 6.41 0.05 13.02
N ARG A 88 7.45 0.82 13.36
CA ARG A 88 8.12 0.74 14.69
C ARG A 88 7.52 1.66 15.75
N ASP A 89 6.74 2.66 15.36
CA ASP A 89 6.17 3.61 16.31
C ASP A 89 4.78 3.15 16.78
N PRO A 90 4.67 2.60 18.01
CA PRO A 90 3.41 2.11 18.55
C PRO A 90 2.41 3.23 18.87
N THR A 91 2.86 4.50 18.86
CA THR A 91 1.99 5.66 19.05
C THR A 91 1.29 6.06 17.75
N GLU A 92 1.79 5.59 16.60
CA GLU A 92 1.15 5.80 15.32
C GLU A 92 0.27 4.63 14.89
N ILE A 93 0.79 3.39 15.05
CA ILE A 93 0.10 2.17 14.60
C ILE A 93 0.47 0.97 15.47
N GLN A 94 -0.51 0.14 15.75
CA GLN A 94 -0.35 -1.16 16.43
C GLN A 94 -1.01 -2.24 15.57
N ILE A 95 -0.22 -3.23 15.15
CA ILE A 95 -0.68 -4.32 14.27
C ILE A 95 -0.67 -5.62 15.07
N VAL A 96 -1.83 -6.28 15.14
CA VAL A 96 -1.99 -7.56 15.81
C VAL A 96 -2.42 -8.62 14.80
N SER A 97 -1.53 -9.56 14.50
CA SER A 97 -1.81 -10.70 13.62
C SER A 97 -2.25 -11.92 14.42
N LYS A 98 -3.34 -12.55 13.97
CA LYS A 98 -3.83 -13.85 14.45
C LYS A 98 -3.77 -14.91 13.34
N VAL A 99 -2.90 -14.72 12.36
CA VAL A 99 -2.68 -15.69 11.29
C VAL A 99 -1.81 -16.82 11.80
N ALA A 100 -2.30 -18.06 11.66
CA ALA A 100 -1.56 -19.24 12.13
C ALA A 100 -0.30 -19.46 11.28
N ILE A 101 0.75 -19.98 11.94
CA ILE A 101 2.08 -20.12 11.34
C ILE A 101 2.13 -21.11 10.16
N ASP A 102 1.18 -22.06 10.12
CA ASP A 102 1.06 -23.11 9.11
C ASP A 102 0.29 -22.68 7.85
N ILE A 103 -0.19 -21.44 7.79
CA ILE A 103 -0.96 -20.96 6.65
C ILE A 103 -0.04 -20.52 5.53
N ALA A 104 -0.12 -21.25 4.39
CA ALA A 104 0.60 -20.93 3.17
C ALA A 104 -0.38 -20.66 2.01
N VAL A 105 -0.03 -19.69 1.18
CA VAL A 105 -0.77 -19.30 -0.03
C VAL A 105 0.15 -19.32 -1.24
N MET A 106 -0.44 -19.50 -2.44
CA MET A 106 0.27 -19.33 -3.69
C MET A 106 0.35 -17.85 -4.03
N ALA A 107 1.53 -17.26 -3.90
CA ALA A 107 1.74 -15.84 -4.13
C ALA A 107 3.18 -15.55 -4.59
N ASP A 108 3.38 -14.39 -5.16
CA ASP A 108 4.69 -13.76 -5.27
C ASP A 108 4.99 -13.03 -3.95
N GLU A 109 6.06 -13.41 -3.29
CA GLU A 109 6.40 -12.90 -1.95
C GLU A 109 6.63 -11.39 -1.93
N THR A 110 7.23 -10.84 -2.98
CA THR A 110 7.48 -9.40 -3.11
C THR A 110 6.20 -8.64 -3.32
N GLU A 111 5.34 -9.12 -4.25
CA GLU A 111 4.04 -8.50 -4.50
C GLU A 111 3.13 -8.58 -3.28
N LEU A 112 3.10 -9.73 -2.59
CA LEU A 112 2.29 -9.90 -1.39
C LEU A 112 2.82 -9.04 -0.22
N GLY A 113 4.14 -8.87 -0.10
CA GLY A 113 4.74 -7.92 0.85
C GLY A 113 4.26 -6.49 0.58
N ARG A 114 4.24 -6.06 -0.69
CA ARG A 114 3.70 -4.75 -1.07
C ARG A 114 2.22 -4.59 -0.73
N VAL A 115 1.42 -5.67 -0.90
CA VAL A 115 0.00 -5.65 -0.50
C VAL A 115 -0.11 -5.29 0.98
N PHE A 116 0.54 -6.04 1.87
CA PHE A 116 0.44 -5.78 3.31
C PHE A 116 1.07 -4.46 3.72
N GLY A 117 2.23 -4.08 3.18
CA GLY A 117 2.85 -2.79 3.44
C GLY A 117 1.94 -1.60 3.07
N ASN A 118 1.25 -1.66 1.92
CA ASN A 118 0.28 -0.62 1.54
C ASN A 118 -0.98 -0.63 2.40
N LEU A 119 -1.46 -1.81 2.83
CA LEU A 119 -2.61 -1.91 3.74
C LEU A 119 -2.29 -1.33 5.12
N PHE A 120 -1.13 -1.61 5.68
CA PHE A 120 -0.70 -1.07 6.97
C PHE A 120 -0.43 0.43 6.89
N GLU A 121 0.20 0.92 5.82
CA GLU A 121 0.41 2.35 5.62
C GLU A 121 -0.93 3.09 5.44
N ASN A 122 -1.90 2.48 4.74
CA ASN A 122 -3.25 3.02 4.63
C ASN A 122 -3.93 3.15 6.00
N ALA A 123 -3.84 2.09 6.82
CA ALA A 123 -4.38 2.11 8.17
C ALA A 123 -3.69 3.15 9.06
N ARG A 124 -2.35 3.26 9.02
CA ARG A 124 -1.58 4.27 9.75
C ARG A 124 -2.05 5.69 9.44
N ARG A 125 -2.34 5.97 8.18
CA ARG A 125 -2.76 7.31 7.73
C ARG A 125 -4.21 7.63 8.00
N TYR A 126 -5.10 6.68 7.76
CA TYR A 126 -6.55 6.92 7.70
C TYR A 126 -7.36 6.10 8.72
N GLY A 127 -6.76 5.06 9.29
CA GLY A 127 -7.41 4.12 10.21
C GLY A 127 -7.21 4.45 11.69
N ARG A 128 -6.81 5.69 12.03
CA ARG A 128 -6.62 6.13 13.42
C ARG A 128 -7.96 6.21 14.14
N GLY A 129 -8.03 5.59 15.32
CA GLY A 129 -9.20 5.71 16.19
C GLY A 129 -9.42 7.15 16.64
N VAL A 130 -10.68 7.59 16.64
CA VAL A 130 -11.05 8.96 17.00
C VAL A 130 -10.60 9.29 18.42
N ASP A 131 -10.76 8.34 19.35
CA ASP A 131 -10.45 8.55 20.77
C ASP A 131 -8.96 8.38 21.10
N THR A 132 -8.27 7.49 20.38
CA THR A 132 -6.88 7.11 20.71
C THR A 132 -5.84 7.83 19.87
N GLY A 133 -6.22 8.31 18.68
CA GLY A 133 -5.27 8.84 17.69
C GLY A 133 -4.33 7.79 17.10
N ILE A 134 -4.44 6.52 17.53
CA ILE A 134 -3.58 5.41 17.12
C ILE A 134 -4.33 4.53 16.12
N ALA A 135 -3.66 4.08 15.08
CA ALA A 135 -4.21 3.09 14.15
C ALA A 135 -4.10 1.67 14.75
N LEU A 136 -5.20 1.13 15.24
CA LEU A 136 -5.28 -0.23 15.75
C LEU A 136 -5.71 -1.18 14.63
N VAL A 137 -4.77 -2.02 14.17
CA VAL A 137 -4.97 -2.92 13.04
C VAL A 137 -5.01 -4.36 13.52
N SER A 138 -6.06 -5.08 13.17
CA SER A 138 -6.16 -6.52 13.38
C SER A 138 -6.06 -7.26 12.05
N VAL A 139 -5.24 -8.32 12.02
CA VAL A 139 -5.11 -9.22 10.88
C VAL A 139 -5.59 -10.60 11.29
N THR A 140 -6.63 -11.08 10.63
CA THR A 140 -7.21 -12.40 10.85
C THR A 140 -7.29 -13.18 9.55
N TYR A 141 -7.59 -14.49 9.63
CA TYR A 141 -7.76 -15.30 8.43
C TYR A 141 -8.91 -16.29 8.57
N ALA A 142 -9.42 -16.72 7.42
CA ALA A 142 -10.37 -17.84 7.30
C ALA A 142 -9.98 -18.72 6.11
N ARG A 143 -10.26 -20.02 6.22
CA ARG A 143 -10.13 -20.97 5.10
C ARG A 143 -11.50 -21.15 4.45
N SER A 144 -11.58 -21.00 3.13
CA SER A 144 -12.82 -21.15 2.36
C SER A 144 -12.54 -21.98 1.09
N GLY A 145 -12.68 -23.29 1.19
CA GLY A 145 -12.34 -24.22 0.12
C GLY A 145 -10.87 -24.08 -0.32
N PRO A 146 -10.62 -23.80 -1.63
CA PRO A 146 -9.25 -23.64 -2.15
C PRO A 146 -8.64 -22.26 -1.81
N TRP A 147 -9.31 -21.45 -1.00
CA TRP A 147 -8.92 -20.07 -0.72
C TRP A 147 -8.57 -19.86 0.75
N VAL A 148 -7.67 -18.93 0.96
CA VAL A 148 -7.43 -18.27 2.25
C VAL A 148 -7.88 -16.83 2.10
N ILE A 149 -8.73 -16.38 3.01
CA ILE A 149 -9.20 -15.00 3.09
C ILE A 149 -8.50 -14.37 4.29
N VAL A 150 -7.62 -13.40 4.03
CA VAL A 150 -6.99 -12.61 5.07
C VAL A 150 -7.79 -11.33 5.23
N THR A 151 -8.19 -11.02 6.45
CA THR A 151 -8.95 -9.81 6.78
C THR A 151 -8.05 -8.86 7.55
N VAL A 152 -7.83 -7.69 6.99
CA VAL A 152 -7.16 -6.55 7.63
C VAL A 152 -8.22 -5.54 8.01
N ARG A 153 -8.33 -5.20 9.30
CA ARG A 153 -9.32 -4.24 9.81
C ARG A 153 -8.63 -3.18 10.64
N ASP A 154 -8.92 -1.93 10.37
CA ASP A 154 -8.61 -0.80 11.25
C ASP A 154 -9.81 -0.42 12.14
N ARG A 155 -9.59 0.54 13.05
CA ARG A 155 -10.63 1.10 13.94
C ARG A 155 -10.81 2.60 13.72
N GLY A 156 -10.54 3.07 12.51
CA GLY A 156 -10.73 4.46 12.13
C GLY A 156 -12.19 4.81 11.87
N PRO A 157 -12.44 5.98 11.27
CA PRO A 157 -13.79 6.44 10.97
C PRO A 157 -14.49 5.66 9.84
N GLY A 158 -13.76 4.80 9.12
CA GLY A 158 -14.27 4.16 7.92
C GLY A 158 -14.36 5.13 6.74
N VAL A 159 -15.13 4.74 5.72
CA VAL A 159 -15.26 5.50 4.46
C VAL A 159 -16.75 5.64 4.12
N PRO A 160 -17.23 6.79 3.61
CA PRO A 160 -18.59 6.90 3.12
C PRO A 160 -18.94 5.78 2.14
N PRO A 161 -20.09 5.08 2.28
CA PRO A 161 -20.44 3.93 1.43
C PRO A 161 -20.39 4.23 -0.07
N SER A 162 -20.73 5.44 -0.49
CA SER A 162 -20.68 5.89 -1.89
C SER A 162 -19.26 6.00 -2.46
N LYS A 163 -18.23 5.97 -1.61
CA LYS A 163 -16.81 6.08 -1.99
C LYS A 163 -16.06 4.76 -1.92
N LEU A 164 -16.62 3.72 -1.30
CA LEU A 164 -15.95 2.41 -1.16
C LEU A 164 -15.49 1.82 -2.50
N SER A 165 -16.34 1.86 -3.52
CA SER A 165 -16.01 1.34 -4.86
C SER A 165 -14.94 2.15 -5.60
N GLN A 166 -14.66 3.36 -5.15
CA GLN A 166 -13.67 4.25 -5.76
C GLN A 166 -12.29 4.16 -5.11
N LEU A 167 -12.17 3.50 -3.95
CA LEU A 167 -10.91 3.44 -3.19
C LEU A 167 -9.76 2.77 -3.93
N THR A 168 -10.05 1.88 -4.88
CA THR A 168 -9.06 1.23 -5.74
C THR A 168 -8.79 1.99 -7.04
N THR A 169 -9.51 3.10 -7.30
CA THR A 169 -9.23 3.96 -8.44
C THR A 169 -7.92 4.73 -8.22
N PRO A 170 -6.96 4.66 -9.16
CA PRO A 170 -5.71 5.41 -9.03
C PRO A 170 -5.96 6.90 -8.81
N PHE A 171 -5.17 7.50 -7.92
CA PHE A 171 -5.22 8.93 -7.55
C PHE A 171 -6.52 9.38 -6.86
N PHE A 172 -7.44 8.45 -6.59
CA PHE A 172 -8.63 8.78 -5.82
C PHE A 172 -8.27 9.08 -4.36
N ARG A 173 -8.79 10.20 -3.85
CA ARG A 173 -8.63 10.63 -2.45
C ARG A 173 -10.01 11.05 -1.93
N GLY A 174 -10.43 10.48 -0.81
CA GLY A 174 -11.63 10.93 -0.10
C GLY A 174 -11.47 12.36 0.44
N ASP A 175 -12.57 13.09 0.70
CA ASP A 175 -12.51 14.50 1.11
C ASP A 175 -11.72 14.72 2.40
N ALA A 176 -11.82 13.81 3.38
CA ALA A 176 -11.02 13.85 4.61
C ALA A 176 -9.52 13.69 4.35
N ALA A 177 -9.11 13.07 3.25
CA ALA A 177 -7.71 12.88 2.87
C ALA A 177 -7.12 14.10 2.15
N ARG A 178 -7.95 15.07 1.71
CA ARG A 178 -7.46 16.28 1.03
C ARG A 178 -6.79 17.26 1.99
N THR A 179 -7.21 17.27 3.26
CA THR A 179 -6.80 18.26 4.26
C THR A 179 -5.67 17.81 5.18
N ALA A 180 -5.41 16.49 5.31
CA ALA A 180 -4.55 16.00 6.39
C ALA A 180 -3.43 15.03 5.97
N ALA A 181 -3.40 14.52 4.76
CA ALA A 181 -2.45 13.46 4.42
C ALA A 181 -1.75 13.63 3.08
N THR A 182 -0.44 13.65 3.14
CA THR A 182 0.50 13.58 2.03
C THR A 182 0.48 12.19 1.36
N GLY A 183 -0.58 11.82 0.64
CA GLY A 183 -0.67 10.53 -0.04
C GLY A 183 -1.06 10.66 -1.51
N ALA A 184 -0.41 9.91 -2.40
CA ALA A 184 -0.68 9.94 -3.85
C ALA A 184 -2.03 9.35 -4.26
N GLY A 185 -2.79 8.71 -3.36
CA GLY A 185 -4.02 7.99 -3.72
C GLY A 185 -3.78 6.72 -4.55
N LEU A 186 -2.60 6.11 -4.42
CA LEU A 186 -2.20 4.94 -5.20
C LEU A 186 -2.17 3.64 -4.37
N GLY A 187 -2.15 3.71 -3.04
CA GLY A 187 -1.92 2.56 -2.18
C GLY A 187 -2.88 1.40 -2.43
N LEU A 188 -4.19 1.64 -2.39
CA LEU A 188 -5.19 0.60 -2.63
C LEU A 188 -5.30 0.19 -4.11
N ALA A 189 -4.98 1.07 -5.04
CA ALA A 189 -4.87 0.72 -6.45
C ALA A 189 -3.69 -0.23 -6.72
N ILE A 190 -2.55 -0.05 -6.03
CA ILE A 190 -1.40 -0.97 -6.05
C ILE A 190 -1.81 -2.33 -5.48
N VAL A 191 -2.53 -2.34 -4.36
CA VAL A 191 -3.04 -3.58 -3.74
C VAL A 191 -3.94 -4.34 -4.71
N ASP A 192 -4.92 -3.68 -5.29
CA ASP A 192 -5.87 -4.30 -6.24
C ASP A 192 -5.15 -4.90 -7.45
N LYS A 193 -4.24 -4.13 -8.06
CA LYS A 193 -3.45 -4.58 -9.21
C LYS A 193 -2.53 -5.77 -8.86
N ALA A 194 -1.89 -5.75 -7.70
CA ALA A 194 -1.06 -6.85 -7.23
C ALA A 194 -1.90 -8.13 -6.97
N MET A 195 -3.08 -7.98 -6.39
CA MET A 195 -4.01 -9.08 -6.17
C MET A 195 -4.48 -9.70 -7.49
N GLN A 196 -4.86 -8.88 -8.48
CA GLN A 196 -5.26 -9.34 -9.81
C GLN A 196 -4.14 -10.12 -10.50
N ARG A 197 -2.88 -9.64 -10.42
CA ARG A 197 -1.71 -10.32 -11.00
C ARG A 197 -1.45 -11.69 -10.36
N MET A 198 -1.71 -11.83 -9.07
CA MET A 198 -1.58 -13.10 -8.34
C MET A 198 -2.81 -14.02 -8.48
N GLY A 199 -3.83 -13.61 -9.27
CA GLY A 199 -5.07 -14.35 -9.42
C GLY A 199 -5.91 -14.39 -8.14
N GLY A 200 -5.69 -13.44 -7.24
CA GLY A 200 -6.46 -13.19 -6.03
C GLY A 200 -7.55 -12.15 -6.23
N HIS A 201 -8.26 -11.84 -5.15
CA HIS A 201 -9.32 -10.83 -5.14
C HIS A 201 -9.20 -9.93 -3.92
N LEU A 202 -9.59 -8.66 -4.10
CA LEU A 202 -9.67 -7.65 -3.06
C LEU A 202 -11.13 -7.24 -2.86
N GLU A 203 -11.57 -7.18 -1.61
CA GLU A 203 -12.91 -6.69 -1.25
C GLU A 203 -12.80 -5.71 -0.09
N LEU A 204 -13.52 -4.59 -0.18
CA LEU A 204 -13.49 -3.53 0.81
C LEU A 204 -14.89 -3.30 1.38
N ALA A 205 -14.98 -3.17 2.69
CA ALA A 205 -16.21 -2.89 3.40
C ALA A 205 -15.94 -2.01 4.63
N ASN A 206 -16.97 -1.37 5.15
CA ASN A 206 -16.91 -0.76 6.48
C ASN A 206 -17.32 -1.79 7.54
N ALA A 207 -16.65 -1.77 8.69
CA ALA A 207 -17.11 -2.52 9.84
C ALA A 207 -18.34 -1.83 10.45
N PRO A 208 -19.32 -2.59 10.99
CA PRO A 208 -20.51 -2.02 11.65
C PRO A 208 -20.16 -1.08 12.82
N GLU A 209 -19.04 -1.37 13.51
CA GLU A 209 -18.54 -0.61 14.66
C GLU A 209 -17.54 0.49 14.26
N GLY A 210 -17.46 0.81 12.97
CA GLY A 210 -16.47 1.74 12.41
C GLY A 210 -15.17 1.04 11.97
N GLY A 211 -14.42 1.75 11.13
CA GLY A 211 -13.19 1.27 10.52
C GLY A 211 -13.41 0.63 9.14
N LEU A 212 -12.33 0.54 8.38
CA LEU A 212 -12.28 -0.12 7.09
C LEU A 212 -11.89 -1.59 7.27
N VAL A 213 -12.61 -2.47 6.58
CA VAL A 213 -12.31 -3.91 6.49
C VAL A 213 -11.89 -4.23 5.08
N ILE A 214 -10.75 -4.85 4.94
CA ILE A 214 -10.18 -5.25 3.65
C ILE A 214 -9.96 -6.76 3.65
N HIS A 215 -10.64 -7.46 2.75
CA HIS A 215 -10.48 -8.89 2.54
C HIS A 215 -9.56 -9.14 1.34
N VAL A 216 -8.46 -9.83 1.61
CA VAL A 216 -7.47 -10.28 0.63
C VAL A 216 -7.66 -11.78 0.44
N ARG A 217 -8.13 -12.19 -0.73
CA ARG A 217 -8.43 -13.59 -1.05
C ARG A 217 -7.37 -14.18 -1.95
N LEU A 218 -6.66 -15.21 -1.48
CA LEU A 218 -5.54 -15.87 -2.18
C LEU A 218 -5.77 -17.36 -2.29
N LYS A 219 -5.22 -18.00 -3.31
CA LYS A 219 -5.23 -19.47 -3.42
C LYS A 219 -4.38 -20.08 -2.31
N ARG A 220 -4.93 -21.09 -1.65
CA ARG A 220 -4.19 -21.88 -0.67
C ARG A 220 -3.06 -22.62 -1.38
N ALA A 221 -1.88 -22.70 -0.77
CA ALA A 221 -0.82 -23.56 -1.25
C ALA A 221 -1.23 -25.05 -1.11
N PRO A 222 -0.82 -25.92 -2.05
CA PRO A 222 -0.92 -27.34 -1.86
C PRO A 222 -0.24 -27.78 -0.55
N ALA A 223 -0.77 -28.83 0.07
CA ALA A 223 -0.16 -29.42 1.26
C ALA A 223 1.12 -30.17 0.91
#